data_106efb7e7e877010a30dbf97480a0573
#
_entry.id   106efb7e7e877010a30dbf97480a0573
#
_cell.length_a   1.000
_cell.length_b   1.000
_cell.length_c   1.000
_cell.angle_alpha   90.00
_cell.angle_beta   90.00
_cell.angle_gamma   90.00
#
_symmetry.space_group_name_H-M   'P 1'
#
loop_
_entity.id
_entity.type
_entity.pdbx_description
1 polymer ?
#
loop_
_entity_poly.entity_id
_entity_poly.type
_entity_poly.pdbx_seq_one_letter_code
_entity_poly.pdbx_strand_id
1 'polypeptide(L)'
;MGLVAITLLLVSFVTNSAGNEGNKEFLTVKVIEASGASLGSFMMIVDENGKEETIDLERLSTKKTTFTNNLVTINNTLNKIGDKGYKLVAQSGGGDQYCIFTTYTFVKQ
;
A
#
# COMPACT_ATOMS: atom_id res chain seq x y z
N MET A 1 13.71 -8.64 11.11
CA MET A 1 13.22 -7.89 11.45
C MET A 1 12.95 -7.69 11.65
N GLY A 2 13.51 -7.75 11.62
CA GLY A 2 12.73 -7.01 12.20
C GLY A 2 12.71 -6.68 12.26
N LEU A 3 12.47 -6.73 12.41
CA LEU A 3 11.99 -5.91 12.76
C LEU A 3 11.79 -5.57 12.81
N VAL A 4 12.13 -5.77 12.99
CA VAL A 4 11.53 -4.94 13.31
C VAL A 4 11.28 -4.66 13.20
N ALA A 5 11.55 -4.82 13.41
CA ALA A 5 10.98 -4.15 13.62
C ALA A 5 10.76 -3.91 13.52
N ILE A 6 10.67 -3.77 13.52
CA ILE A 6 10.33 -3.14 13.85
C ILE A 6 10.36 -2.93 13.69
N THR A 7 10.22 -2.90 13.78
CA THR A 7 10.11 -2.30 14.09
C THR A 7 10.13 -2.04 13.81
N LEU A 8 10.03 -1.87 14.01
CA LEU A 8 9.91 -1.27 14.21
C LEU A 8 9.99 -1.04 13.86
N LEU A 9 10.13 -1.08 14.24
CA LEU A 9 10.00 -0.55 14.39
C LEU A 9 10.26 -0.45 14.03
N LEU A 10 10.24 -0.37 14.02
CA LEU A 10 10.33 0.00 14.15
C LEU A 10 10.83 -0.08 13.80
N VAL A 11 11.01 -0.17 14.14
CA VAL A 11 11.18 0.11 14.22
C VAL A 11 11.81 -0.12 13.75
N SER A 12 12.08 -0.17 13.89
CA SER A 12 12.19 -0.07 13.83
C SER A 12 12.73 -0.33 13.37
N PHE A 13 13.22 -0.35 13.28
CA PHE A 13 13.53 -0.32 13.22
C PHE A 13 14.33 -0.46 12.82
N VAL A 14 14.84 -0.39 13.16
CA VAL A 14 15.22 -0.26 13.11
C VAL A 14 16.06 -0.45 12.75
N THR A 15 16.68 -0.50 12.58
CA THR A 15 17.23 -0.49 12.35
C THR A 15 18.14 -0.70 11.94
N ASN A 16 18.77 -0.90 11.87
CA ASN A 16 19.43 -1.04 11.46
C ASN A 16 20.43 -1.23 11.09
N SER A 17 20.99 -1.28 11.00
CA SER A 17 21.62 -1.54 10.73
C SER A 17 22.36 -1.79 10.03
N ALA A 18 22.79 -1.83 10.30
CA ALA A 18 23.31 -2.00 9.77
C ALA A 18 23.64 -2.26 8.75
N GLY A 19 23.87 -2.24 8.41
CA GLY A 19 23.93 -2.29 7.56
C GLY A 19 24.00 -2.48 6.57
N ASN A 20 24.08 -2.82 6.30
CA ASN A 20 23.78 -2.94 5.38
C ASN A 20 23.09 -3.52 4.88
N GLU A 21 23.26 -3.85 5.49
CA GLU A 21 22.24 -4.49 5.01
C GLU A 21 21.28 -3.63 4.56
N GLY A 22 21.58 -2.81 4.69
CA GLY A 22 20.70 -1.97 4.63
C GLY A 22 19.97 -1.42 3.59
N ASN A 23 20.24 -1.66 2.44
CA ASN A 23 19.55 -1.00 1.36
C ASN A 23 18.33 -1.76 0.91
N LYS A 24 17.35 -1.83 1.80
CA LYS A 24 16.07 -2.41 1.44
C LYS A 24 15.35 -1.48 0.49
N GLU A 25 14.76 -2.07 -0.53
CA GLU A 25 14.04 -1.33 -1.54
C GLU A 25 12.55 -1.47 -1.28
N PHE A 26 11.94 -0.38 -0.86
CA PHE A 26 10.53 -0.36 -0.52
C PHE A 26 9.68 0.12 -1.68
N LEU A 27 8.52 -0.50 -1.82
CA LEU A 27 7.46 -0.04 -2.69
C LEU A 27 6.23 0.16 -1.81
N THR A 28 5.56 1.29 -1.95
CA THR A 28 4.38 1.61 -1.15
C THR A 28 3.17 1.76 -2.05
N VAL A 29 2.07 1.15 -1.63
CA VAL A 29 0.77 1.31 -2.29
C VAL A 29 -0.15 1.99 -1.29
N LYS A 30 -0.73 3.12 -1.69
CA LYS A 30 -1.75 3.78 -0.90
C LYS A 30 -3.08 3.68 -1.64
N VAL A 31 -4.08 3.10 -0.96
CA VAL A 31 -5.43 2.97 -1.51
C VAL A 31 -6.30 3.99 -0.81
N ILE A 32 -6.98 4.81 -1.60
CA ILE A 32 -7.90 5.82 -1.10
C ILE A 32 -9.26 5.53 -1.70
N GLU A 33 -10.25 5.28 -0.84
CA GLU A 33 -11.62 5.04 -1.27
C GLU A 33 -12.48 6.11 -0.64
N ALA A 34 -13.07 6.97 -1.47
CA ALA A 34 -13.81 8.12 -1.02
C ALA A 34 -15.23 8.09 -1.54
N SER A 35 -16.17 8.59 -0.72
CA SER A 35 -17.58 8.69 -1.10
C SER A 35 -17.93 10.08 -1.63
N GLY A 36 -17.10 11.08 -1.33
CA GLY A 36 -17.36 12.44 -1.76
C GLY A 36 -16.92 12.71 -3.18
N ALA A 37 -17.48 13.77 -3.77
CA ALA A 37 -17.15 14.13 -5.15
C ALA A 37 -15.82 14.89 -5.26
N SER A 38 -15.38 15.51 -4.16
CA SER A 38 -14.17 16.34 -4.17
C SER A 38 -12.87 15.56 -4.12
N LEU A 39 -12.91 14.33 -3.61
CA LEU A 39 -11.74 13.47 -3.54
C LEU A 39 -12.05 12.20 -4.31
N GLY A 40 -11.21 11.87 -5.29
CA GLY A 40 -11.37 10.66 -6.06
C GLY A 40 -10.96 9.41 -5.30
N SER A 41 -11.41 8.27 -5.77
CA SER A 41 -10.97 6.97 -5.27
C SER A 41 -9.89 6.46 -6.21
N PHE A 42 -8.74 6.09 -5.66
CA PHE A 42 -7.61 5.65 -6.47
C PHE A 42 -6.58 4.90 -5.64
N MET A 43 -5.70 4.20 -6.35
CA MET A 43 -4.50 3.62 -5.75
C MET A 43 -3.30 4.40 -6.27
N MET A 44 -2.36 4.70 -5.40
CA MET A 44 -1.08 5.30 -5.79
C MET A 44 0.03 4.33 -5.42
N ILE A 45 0.89 4.04 -6.38
CA ILE A 45 2.01 3.11 -6.21
C ILE A 45 3.29 3.89 -6.43
N VAL A 46 4.19 3.84 -5.45
CA VAL A 46 5.50 4.49 -5.55
C VAL A 46 6.57 3.44 -5.29
N ASP A 47 7.44 3.22 -6.28
CA ASP A 47 8.48 2.21 -6.17
C ASP A 47 9.74 2.76 -5.51
N GLU A 48 10.76 1.91 -5.38
CA GLU A 48 12.00 2.28 -4.70
C GLU A 48 12.78 3.38 -5.40
N ASN A 49 12.47 3.63 -6.66
CA ASN A 49 13.11 4.73 -7.43
C ASN A 49 12.27 6.00 -7.45
N GLY A 50 11.15 5.99 -6.73
CA GLY A 50 10.24 7.12 -6.72
C GLY A 50 9.31 7.20 -7.92
N LYS A 51 9.28 6.15 -8.73
CA LYS A 51 8.37 6.11 -9.87
C LYS A 51 6.95 5.93 -9.37
N GLU A 52 6.05 6.75 -9.89
CA GLU A 52 4.69 6.86 -9.42
C GLU A 52 3.73 6.33 -10.48
N GLU A 53 2.73 5.58 -10.03
CA GLU A 53 1.66 5.10 -10.88
C GLU A 53 0.34 5.25 -10.13
N THR A 54 -0.70 5.71 -10.82
CA THR A 54 -2.03 5.88 -10.24
C THR A 54 -3.03 5.02 -10.99
N ILE A 55 -3.87 4.31 -10.25
CA ILE A 55 -4.93 3.47 -10.81
C ILE A 55 -6.25 3.95 -10.23
N ASP A 56 -7.20 4.28 -11.10
CA ASP A 56 -8.51 4.76 -10.65
C ASP A 56 -9.33 3.63 -10.05
N LEU A 57 -10.08 3.96 -9.02
CA LEU A 57 -11.05 3.08 -8.39
C LEU A 57 -12.44 3.71 -8.50
N GLU A 58 -13.47 2.91 -8.25
CA GLU A 58 -14.83 3.42 -8.22
C GLU A 58 -15.09 4.15 -6.91
N ARG A 59 -15.94 5.18 -7.00
CA ARG A 59 -16.34 5.92 -5.82
C ARG A 59 -16.99 4.97 -4.80
N LEU A 60 -16.63 5.14 -3.54
CA LEU A 60 -17.19 4.35 -2.47
C LEU A 60 -18.71 4.57 -2.38
N SER A 61 -19.47 3.49 -2.34
CA SER A 61 -20.92 3.54 -2.22
C SER A 61 -21.39 2.33 -1.42
N THR A 62 -22.69 2.26 -1.16
CA THR A 62 -23.26 1.12 -0.45
C THR A 62 -23.51 -0.07 -1.36
N LYS A 63 -23.25 0.06 -2.65
CA LYS A 63 -23.47 -1.03 -3.60
C LYS A 63 -22.41 -2.09 -3.46
N LYS A 64 -22.84 -3.33 -3.34
CA LYS A 64 -21.94 -4.47 -3.22
C LYS A 64 -21.02 -4.60 -4.42
N THR A 65 -21.52 -4.31 -5.63
CA THR A 65 -20.72 -4.40 -6.85
C THR A 65 -19.55 -3.43 -6.84
N THR A 66 -19.71 -2.24 -6.27
CA THR A 66 -18.64 -1.26 -6.15
C THR A 66 -17.51 -1.81 -5.28
N PHE A 67 -17.86 -2.38 -4.13
CA PHE A 67 -16.86 -3.00 -3.24
C PHE A 67 -16.12 -4.12 -3.97
N THR A 68 -16.86 -4.98 -4.65
CA THR A 68 -16.27 -6.11 -5.37
C THR A 68 -15.31 -5.62 -6.46
N ASN A 69 -15.72 -4.63 -7.24
CA ASN A 69 -14.90 -4.13 -8.34
C ASN A 69 -13.59 -3.52 -7.82
N ASN A 70 -13.67 -2.74 -6.74
CA ASN A 70 -12.46 -2.16 -6.15
C ASN A 70 -11.55 -3.25 -5.59
N LEU A 71 -12.10 -4.25 -4.91
CA LEU A 71 -11.30 -5.34 -4.35
C LEU A 71 -10.61 -6.14 -5.45
N VAL A 72 -11.28 -6.38 -6.56
CA VAL A 72 -10.66 -7.06 -7.71
C VAL A 72 -9.49 -6.26 -8.24
N THR A 73 -9.66 -4.95 -8.42
CA THR A 73 -8.59 -4.08 -8.90
C THR A 73 -7.42 -4.06 -7.93
N ILE A 74 -7.72 -3.93 -6.63
CA ILE A 74 -6.69 -3.92 -5.59
C ILE A 74 -5.92 -5.24 -5.58
N ASN A 75 -6.63 -6.37 -5.55
CA ASN A 75 -5.99 -7.68 -5.52
C ASN A 75 -5.12 -7.93 -6.74
N ASN A 76 -5.62 -7.56 -7.92
CA ASN A 76 -4.84 -7.73 -9.15
C ASN A 76 -3.56 -6.91 -9.10
N THR A 77 -3.63 -5.69 -8.57
CA THR A 77 -2.47 -4.82 -8.44
C THR A 77 -1.46 -5.39 -7.46
N LEU A 78 -1.93 -5.84 -6.29
CA LEU A 78 -1.04 -6.43 -5.28
C LEU A 78 -0.37 -7.70 -5.82
N ASN A 79 -1.11 -8.51 -6.58
CA ASN A 79 -0.56 -9.73 -7.18
C ASN A 79 0.51 -9.40 -8.22
N LYS A 80 0.30 -8.39 -9.05
CA LYS A 80 1.31 -7.96 -10.02
C LYS A 80 2.59 -7.49 -9.35
N ILE A 81 2.44 -6.78 -8.22
CA ILE A 81 3.60 -6.33 -7.45
C ILE A 81 4.36 -7.54 -6.91
N GLY A 82 3.64 -8.52 -6.37
CA GLY A 82 4.27 -9.75 -5.89
C GLY A 82 5.00 -10.49 -6.99
N ASP A 83 4.41 -10.54 -8.19
CA ASP A 83 5.02 -11.22 -9.34
C ASP A 83 6.31 -10.54 -9.79
N LYS A 84 6.51 -9.27 -9.46
CA LYS A 84 7.75 -8.55 -9.78
C LYS A 84 8.84 -8.76 -8.73
N GLY A 85 8.61 -9.60 -7.75
CA GLY A 85 9.61 -9.94 -6.76
C GLY A 85 9.52 -9.15 -5.46
N TYR A 86 8.41 -8.47 -5.21
CA TYR A 86 8.20 -7.75 -3.96
C TYR A 86 7.42 -8.60 -2.97
N LYS A 87 7.72 -8.44 -1.70
CA LYS A 87 7.04 -9.14 -0.61
C LYS A 87 6.32 -8.14 0.27
N LEU A 88 5.06 -8.38 0.56
CA LEU A 88 4.28 -7.55 1.47
C LEU A 88 4.81 -7.75 2.89
N VAL A 89 5.17 -6.66 3.55
CA VAL A 89 5.74 -6.72 4.89
C VAL A 89 4.92 -5.95 5.91
N ALA A 90 4.04 -5.04 5.48
CA ALA A 90 3.22 -4.28 6.40
C ALA A 90 1.96 -3.76 5.72
N GLN A 91 0.93 -3.59 6.52
CA GLN A 91 -0.33 -3.01 6.08
C GLN A 91 -0.91 -2.20 7.21
N SER A 92 -1.47 -1.05 6.91
CA SER A 92 -2.20 -0.26 7.88
C SER A 92 -3.41 0.36 7.21
N GLY A 93 -4.39 0.76 8.01
CA GLY A 93 -5.60 1.36 7.48
C GLY A 93 -6.22 2.28 8.50
N GLY A 94 -7.12 3.11 8.01
CA GLY A 94 -7.86 4.06 8.83
C GLY A 94 -8.83 4.81 7.96
N GLY A 95 -9.51 5.78 8.57
CA GLY A 95 -10.43 6.56 7.80
C GLY A 95 -11.57 7.10 8.64
N ASP A 96 -12.49 7.75 7.96
CA ASP A 96 -13.70 8.29 8.57
C ASP A 96 -14.90 7.95 7.69
N GLN A 97 -16.02 8.64 7.92
CA GLN A 97 -17.24 8.34 7.17
C GLN A 97 -17.17 8.73 5.69
N TYR A 98 -16.17 9.52 5.29
CA TYR A 98 -16.06 10.00 3.92
C TYR A 98 -14.95 9.34 3.14
N CYS A 99 -13.97 8.79 3.82
CA CYS A 99 -12.76 8.33 3.15
C CYS A 99 -12.10 7.20 3.96
N ILE A 100 -11.69 6.17 3.24
CA ILE A 100 -10.96 5.05 3.81
C ILE A 100 -9.57 5.03 3.18
N PHE A 101 -8.54 4.94 4.02
CA PHE A 101 -7.15 4.86 3.56
C PHE A 101 -6.58 3.51 3.94
N THR A 102 -5.88 2.86 3.02
CA THR A 102 -5.15 1.64 3.31
C THR A 102 -3.75 1.78 2.70
N THR A 103 -2.74 1.44 3.47
CA THR A 103 -1.36 1.51 3.00
C THR A 103 -0.74 0.12 3.06
N TYR A 104 -0.14 -0.31 1.96
CA TYR A 104 0.59 -1.58 1.86
C TYR A 104 2.05 -1.25 1.61
N THR A 105 2.93 -1.88 2.36
CA THR A 105 4.38 -1.71 2.20
C THR A 105 5.00 -3.02 1.77
N PHE A 106 5.74 -2.97 0.70
CA PHE A 106 6.44 -4.12 0.12
C PHE A 106 7.94 -3.89 0.17
N VAL A 107 8.68 -4.97 0.22
CA VAL A 107 10.14 -4.95 0.11
C VAL A 107 10.54 -5.84 -1.06
N LYS A 108 11.46 -5.35 -1.87
CA LYS A 108 11.95 -6.13 -2.99
C LYS A 108 12.86 -7.24 -2.48
N GLN A 109 12.63 -8.41 -2.98
CA GLN A 109 13.38 -9.61 -2.57
C GLN A 109 14.66 -9.78 -3.39
#